data_8f956b3ddad0871bf84e273527cdf21a
#
_entry.id   8f956b3ddad0871bf84e273527cdf21a
#
_cell.length_a   1.000
_cell.length_b   1.000
_cell.length_c   1.000
_cell.angle_alpha   90.00
_cell.angle_beta   90.00
_cell.angle_gamma   90.00
#
_symmetry.space_group_name_H-M   'P 1'
#
loop_
_entity.id
_entity.type
_entity.pdbx_description
1 polymer ?
#
loop_
_entity_poly.entity_id
_entity_poly.type
_entity_poly.pdbx_seq_one_letter_code
_entity_poly.pdbx_strand_id
1 'polypeptide(L)'
;MEAERAAKVGIASALLVLAGAAIAAYGLDQFSKFLVVSNLTEGEIVPVLGSALQWQFVRNPGAAFSLASGMTWIFTILAAAVITFIVWFARRIRSIAWAVVFGLLLGGVLGNLTDRLLREPSFGLGHVVDFISTPWLIPAIYNFADIAIVSSMVLFMILTIRGIGLDGNREVRATAATPAAAASDATASDAAASGGRAFSAGPELARES
;
A
#
# COMPACT_ATOMS: atom_id res chain seq x y z
N MET A 1 4.29 -30.89 -1.82
CA MET A 1 4.84 -29.53 -1.58
C MET A 1 3.85 -28.81 -0.68
N GLU A 2 4.16 -28.76 0.62
CA GLU A 2 3.37 -28.02 1.59
C GLU A 2 3.52 -26.53 1.28
N ALA A 3 2.42 -25.91 0.89
CA ALA A 3 2.36 -24.46 0.84
C ALA A 3 2.58 -23.96 2.28
N GLU A 4 3.71 -23.28 2.50
CA GLU A 4 4.08 -22.63 3.74
C GLU A 4 2.95 -21.66 4.14
N ARG A 5 2.05 -22.14 4.99
CA ARG A 5 1.02 -21.29 5.60
C ARG A 5 1.74 -20.34 6.54
N ALA A 6 1.98 -19.12 6.08
CA ALA A 6 2.38 -18.05 6.98
C ALA A 6 1.40 -18.03 8.15
N ALA A 7 1.91 -18.22 9.37
CA ALA A 7 1.07 -18.26 10.57
C ALA A 7 0.26 -16.95 10.63
N LYS A 8 -1.06 -17.05 10.69
CA LYS A 8 -1.94 -15.89 10.84
C LYS A 8 -1.54 -15.15 12.10
N VAL A 9 -0.99 -13.97 11.94
CA VAL A 9 -0.59 -13.12 13.05
C VAL A 9 -1.85 -12.64 13.78
N GLY A 10 -1.85 -12.74 15.10
CA GLY A 10 -2.94 -12.20 15.92
C GLY A 10 -3.09 -10.69 15.68
N ILE A 11 -4.34 -10.19 15.74
CA ILE A 11 -4.62 -8.76 15.54
C ILE A 11 -3.79 -7.88 16.48
N ALA A 12 -3.60 -8.32 17.73
CA ALA A 12 -2.81 -7.57 18.72
C ALA A 12 -1.35 -7.40 18.27
N SER A 13 -0.73 -8.47 17.76
CA SER A 13 0.65 -8.40 17.26
C SER A 13 0.77 -7.51 16.03
N ALA A 14 -0.19 -7.57 15.10
CA ALA A 14 -0.20 -6.69 13.93
C ALA A 14 -0.37 -5.22 14.35
N LEU A 15 -1.27 -4.92 15.29
CA LEU A 15 -1.47 -3.57 15.82
C LEU A 15 -0.24 -3.05 16.58
N LEU A 16 0.43 -3.90 17.35
CA LEU A 16 1.67 -3.54 18.05
C LEU A 16 2.79 -3.20 17.06
N VAL A 17 2.95 -3.99 15.99
CA VAL A 17 3.93 -3.70 14.93
C VAL A 17 3.58 -2.40 14.20
N LEU A 18 2.31 -2.19 13.87
CA LEU A 18 1.86 -0.95 13.24
C LEU A 18 2.16 0.26 14.13
N ALA A 19 1.77 0.19 15.41
CA ALA A 19 2.02 1.27 16.36
C ALA A 19 3.52 1.51 16.56
N GLY A 20 4.32 0.45 16.70
CA GLY A 20 5.78 0.55 16.83
C GLY A 20 6.44 1.21 15.63
N ALA A 21 6.07 0.81 14.41
CA ALA A 21 6.55 1.43 13.18
C ALA A 21 6.12 2.91 13.06
N ALA A 22 4.88 3.22 13.44
CA ALA A 22 4.37 4.59 13.42
C ALA A 22 5.12 5.47 14.43
N ILE A 23 5.31 5.00 15.65
CA ILE A 23 6.05 5.72 16.71
C ILE A 23 7.50 5.94 16.29
N ALA A 24 8.15 4.93 15.71
CA ALA A 24 9.54 5.04 15.27
C ALA A 24 9.69 6.06 14.14
N ALA A 25 8.83 6.00 13.11
CA ALA A 25 8.86 6.94 11.98
C ALA A 25 8.54 8.37 12.44
N TYR A 26 7.49 8.55 13.24
CA TYR A 26 7.12 9.85 13.80
C TYR A 26 8.20 10.42 14.71
N GLY A 27 8.73 9.61 15.63
CA GLY A 27 9.77 10.03 16.57
C GLY A 27 11.06 10.45 15.86
N LEU A 28 11.49 9.65 14.85
CA LEU A 28 12.67 9.99 14.05
C LEU A 28 12.45 11.30 13.28
N ASP A 29 11.28 11.49 12.68
CA ASP A 29 10.94 12.71 11.95
C ASP A 29 10.95 13.93 12.87
N GLN A 30 10.20 13.90 13.96
CA GLN A 30 10.08 15.06 14.86
C GLN A 30 11.39 15.36 15.60
N PHE A 31 12.15 14.33 15.98
CA PHE A 31 13.45 14.51 16.63
C PHE A 31 14.45 15.16 15.66
N SER A 32 14.52 14.68 14.42
CA SER A 32 15.43 15.28 13.43
C SER A 32 15.03 16.72 13.09
N LYS A 33 13.74 17.02 12.93
CA LYS A 33 13.23 18.38 12.72
C LYS A 33 13.54 19.29 13.91
N PHE A 34 13.46 18.79 15.15
CA PHE A 34 13.88 19.52 16.35
C PHE A 34 15.35 19.88 16.27
N LEU A 35 16.23 18.94 15.94
CA LEU A 35 17.67 19.21 15.78
C LEU A 35 17.95 20.24 14.69
N VAL A 36 17.28 20.13 13.56
CA VAL A 36 17.46 21.07 12.44
C VAL A 36 17.06 22.50 12.84
N VAL A 37 15.88 22.67 13.39
CA VAL A 37 15.39 24.00 13.81
C VAL A 37 16.24 24.61 14.93
N SER A 38 16.84 23.77 15.79
CA SER A 38 17.66 24.23 16.90
C SER A 38 19.12 24.57 16.50
N ASN A 39 19.62 24.05 15.38
CA ASN A 39 21.04 24.13 15.05
C ASN A 39 21.35 24.75 13.69
N LEU A 40 20.36 24.88 12.81
CA LEU A 40 20.57 25.43 11.46
C LEU A 40 19.76 26.72 11.27
N THR A 41 20.33 27.63 10.51
CA THR A 41 19.63 28.82 10.04
C THR A 41 18.80 28.48 8.80
N GLU A 42 17.59 29.02 8.69
CA GLU A 42 16.74 28.80 7.53
C GLU A 42 17.43 29.29 6.25
N GLY A 43 17.45 28.42 5.22
CA GLY A 43 18.15 28.64 3.95
C GLY A 43 19.64 28.25 3.97
N GLU A 44 20.23 27.98 5.14
CA GLU A 44 21.62 27.55 5.24
C GLU A 44 21.83 26.18 4.60
N ILE A 45 22.92 26.03 3.85
CA ILE A 45 23.32 24.77 3.21
C ILE A 45 24.57 24.24 3.91
N VAL A 46 24.46 23.10 4.57
CA VAL A 46 25.55 22.40 5.23
C VAL A 46 25.87 21.12 4.46
N PRO A 47 27.01 21.03 3.77
CA PRO A 47 27.39 19.83 3.03
C PRO A 47 27.75 18.70 4.04
N VAL A 48 27.14 17.52 3.85
CA VAL A 48 27.40 16.30 4.63
C VAL A 48 28.32 15.36 3.87
N LEU A 49 27.97 15.09 2.60
CA LEU A 49 28.76 14.31 1.65
C LEU A 49 29.00 15.17 0.39
N GLY A 50 29.67 16.29 0.57
CA GLY A 50 29.88 17.27 -0.51
C GLY A 50 28.55 17.78 -1.08
N SER A 51 28.40 17.78 -2.41
CA SER A 51 27.16 18.17 -3.08
C SER A 51 26.14 17.00 -3.19
N ALA A 52 26.53 15.77 -2.84
CA ALA A 52 25.65 14.62 -2.99
C ALA A 52 24.57 14.54 -1.89
N LEU A 53 24.91 14.96 -0.67
CA LEU A 53 23.98 15.04 0.46
C LEU A 53 24.27 16.30 1.26
N GLN A 54 23.28 17.12 1.46
CA GLN A 54 23.36 18.36 2.18
C GLN A 54 22.21 18.50 3.17
N TRP A 55 22.44 19.13 4.31
CA TRP A 55 21.37 19.66 5.13
C TRP A 55 21.03 21.06 4.65
N GLN A 56 19.77 21.31 4.36
CA GLN A 56 19.27 22.63 3.95
C GLN A 56 17.91 22.86 4.60
N PHE A 57 17.89 23.63 5.67
CA PHE A 57 16.64 23.92 6.39
C PHE A 57 15.73 24.82 5.57
N VAL A 58 14.52 24.34 5.29
CA VAL A 58 13.48 25.08 4.57
C VAL A 58 12.13 24.86 5.26
N ARG A 59 11.32 25.92 5.32
CA ARG A 59 9.92 25.86 5.75
C ARG A 59 9.02 25.74 4.53
N ASN A 60 8.42 24.57 4.34
CA ASN A 60 7.62 24.22 3.18
C ASN A 60 6.12 24.42 3.44
N PRO A 61 5.45 25.41 2.83
CA PRO A 61 4.01 25.62 2.96
C PRO A 61 3.15 24.58 2.22
N GLY A 62 3.76 23.57 1.59
CA GLY A 62 3.06 22.59 0.72
C GLY A 62 3.08 22.96 -0.75
N ALA A 63 3.89 23.95 -1.11
CA ALA A 63 4.05 24.41 -2.50
C ALA A 63 5.13 23.61 -3.24
N ALA A 64 4.91 22.33 -3.51
CA ALA A 64 5.51 21.76 -4.71
C ALA A 64 4.94 22.55 -5.90
N PHE A 65 5.69 23.57 -6.39
CA PHE A 65 5.33 24.38 -7.57
C PHE A 65 4.59 25.71 -7.38
N SER A 66 4.80 26.48 -6.32
CA SER A 66 4.33 27.88 -6.25
C SER A 66 2.81 28.14 -6.52
N LEU A 67 2.08 27.13 -6.98
CA LEU A 67 0.67 27.19 -7.36
C LEU A 67 -0.29 27.06 -6.17
N ALA A 68 0.19 26.63 -5.00
CA ALA A 68 -0.64 26.35 -3.83
C ALA A 68 -0.32 27.24 -2.63
N SER A 69 0.31 28.39 -2.82
CA SER A 69 0.46 29.39 -1.76
C SER A 69 -0.94 29.85 -1.31
N GLY A 70 -1.34 29.48 -0.07
CA GLY A 70 -2.68 29.71 0.47
C GLY A 70 -3.57 28.47 0.56
N MET A 71 -3.16 27.30 0.01
CA MET A 71 -3.93 26.07 0.06
C MET A 71 -3.34 25.01 1.04
N THR A 72 -2.47 25.41 1.94
CA THR A 72 -1.84 24.53 2.96
C THR A 72 -2.85 23.73 3.77
N TRP A 73 -4.01 24.31 4.05
CA TRP A 73 -5.11 23.65 4.77
C TRP A 73 -5.64 22.40 4.07
N ILE A 74 -5.54 22.31 2.73
CA ILE A 74 -5.96 21.10 1.98
C ILE A 74 -5.08 19.92 2.38
N PHE A 75 -3.76 20.12 2.48
CA PHE A 75 -2.83 19.07 2.90
C PHE A 75 -3.08 18.66 4.36
N THR A 76 -3.47 19.61 5.21
CA THR A 76 -3.85 19.34 6.60
C THR A 76 -5.10 18.45 6.68
N ILE A 77 -6.14 18.77 5.91
CA ILE A 77 -7.37 17.95 5.85
C ILE A 77 -7.08 16.58 5.24
N LEU A 78 -6.31 16.53 4.14
CA LEU A 78 -5.95 15.26 3.51
C LEU A 78 -5.16 14.37 4.48
N ALA A 79 -4.18 14.92 5.20
CA ALA A 79 -3.43 14.17 6.21
C ALA A 79 -4.34 13.63 7.31
N ALA A 80 -5.24 14.45 7.84
CA ALA A 80 -6.22 14.04 8.85
C ALA A 80 -7.14 12.92 8.31
N ALA A 81 -7.60 13.01 7.07
CA ALA A 81 -8.42 11.98 6.43
C ALA A 81 -7.65 10.66 6.29
N VAL A 82 -6.39 10.70 5.86
CA VAL A 82 -5.53 9.51 5.74
C VAL A 82 -5.31 8.85 7.11
N ILE A 83 -5.01 9.63 8.15
CA ILE A 83 -4.84 9.12 9.51
C ILE A 83 -6.12 8.44 10.00
N THR A 84 -7.27 9.11 9.83
CA THR A 84 -8.58 8.57 10.23
C THR A 84 -8.86 7.25 9.50
N PHE A 85 -8.59 7.21 8.19
CA PHE A 85 -8.75 5.99 7.40
C PHE A 85 -7.85 4.85 7.92
N ILE A 86 -6.55 5.12 8.17
CA ILE A 86 -5.61 4.09 8.65
C ILE A 86 -6.06 3.54 10.00
N VAL A 87 -6.45 4.42 10.96
CA VAL A 87 -6.89 4.01 12.29
C VAL A 87 -8.15 3.15 12.20
N TRP A 88 -9.12 3.56 11.38
CA TRP A 88 -10.33 2.78 11.14
C TRP A 88 -10.01 1.42 10.49
N PHE A 89 -9.12 1.42 9.51
CA PHE A 89 -8.76 0.23 8.72
C PHE A 89 -7.83 -0.73 9.47
N ALA A 90 -7.06 -0.27 10.46
CA ALA A 90 -6.02 -1.01 11.16
C ALA A 90 -6.51 -2.37 11.72
N ARG A 91 -7.78 -2.44 12.15
CA ARG A 91 -8.38 -3.69 12.67
C ARG A 91 -8.51 -4.81 11.62
N ARG A 92 -8.37 -4.50 10.34
CA ARG A 92 -8.41 -5.47 9.24
C ARG A 92 -7.06 -6.08 8.92
N ILE A 93 -5.98 -5.52 9.44
CA ILE A 93 -4.60 -5.92 9.16
C ILE A 93 -4.26 -7.14 10.03
N ARG A 94 -3.85 -8.24 9.38
CA ARG A 94 -3.45 -9.50 10.00
C ARG A 94 -2.08 -9.97 9.52
N SER A 95 -1.33 -9.12 8.82
CA SER A 95 -0.01 -9.35 8.27
C SER A 95 0.98 -8.38 8.86
N ILE A 96 2.14 -8.86 9.32
CA ILE A 96 3.23 -8.02 9.81
C ILE A 96 3.72 -7.08 8.71
N ALA A 97 3.87 -7.57 7.48
CA ALA A 97 4.33 -6.75 6.36
C ALA A 97 3.38 -5.57 6.10
N TRP A 98 2.07 -5.83 6.08
CA TRP A 98 1.07 -4.77 5.95
C TRP A 98 1.02 -3.84 7.16
N ALA A 99 1.24 -4.38 8.37
CA ALA A 99 1.34 -3.56 9.59
C ALA A 99 2.50 -2.56 9.52
N VAL A 100 3.66 -2.98 8.99
CA VAL A 100 4.80 -2.07 8.74
C VAL A 100 4.45 -1.02 7.71
N VAL A 101 3.83 -1.39 6.58
CA VAL A 101 3.39 -0.44 5.54
C VAL A 101 2.51 0.66 6.14
N PHE A 102 1.42 0.25 6.81
CA PHE A 102 0.48 1.23 7.39
C PHE A 102 1.07 1.97 8.58
N GLY A 103 2.00 1.36 9.33
CA GLY A 103 2.71 2.03 10.40
C GLY A 103 3.64 3.14 9.91
N LEU A 104 4.47 2.86 8.90
CA LEU A 104 5.33 3.87 8.27
C LEU A 104 4.52 5.02 7.68
N LEU A 105 3.43 4.68 6.96
CA LEU A 105 2.53 5.69 6.40
C LEU A 105 1.92 6.56 7.48
N LEU A 106 1.40 5.95 8.55
CA LEU A 106 0.79 6.67 9.67
C LEU A 106 1.80 7.59 10.35
N GLY A 107 3.01 7.08 10.66
CA GLY A 107 4.05 7.86 11.33
C GLY A 107 4.53 9.04 10.48
N GLY A 108 4.76 8.84 9.20
CA GLY A 108 5.15 9.91 8.28
C GLY A 108 4.06 10.97 8.11
N VAL A 109 2.80 10.55 7.90
CA VAL A 109 1.69 11.51 7.77
C VAL A 109 1.46 12.28 9.08
N LEU A 110 1.57 11.62 10.25
CA LEU A 110 1.51 12.28 11.56
C LEU A 110 2.64 13.30 11.72
N GLY A 111 3.87 12.98 11.29
CA GLY A 111 5.01 13.89 11.36
C GLY A 111 4.75 15.20 10.62
N ASN A 112 4.37 15.10 9.35
CA ASN A 112 4.06 16.27 8.53
C ASN A 112 2.75 16.98 8.96
N LEU A 113 1.76 16.26 9.51
CA LEU A 113 0.56 16.89 10.07
C LEU A 113 0.88 17.67 11.35
N THR A 114 1.74 17.16 12.22
CA THR A 114 2.18 17.86 13.43
C THR A 114 2.77 19.22 13.11
N ASP A 115 3.62 19.30 12.10
CA ASP A 115 4.18 20.57 11.64
C ASP A 115 3.07 21.53 11.17
N ARG A 116 2.11 21.05 10.38
CA ARG A 116 0.99 21.87 9.87
C ARG A 116 0.06 22.37 10.97
N LEU A 117 -0.09 21.61 12.05
CA LEU A 117 -0.96 22.01 13.16
C LEU A 117 -0.27 22.92 14.15
N LEU A 118 1.04 22.73 14.41
CA LEU A 118 1.71 23.35 15.56
C LEU A 118 2.78 24.39 15.20
N ARG A 119 3.23 24.46 13.95
CA ARG A 119 4.24 25.44 13.51
C ARG A 119 3.60 26.67 12.90
N GLU A 120 4.44 27.71 12.74
CA GLU A 120 4.05 28.95 12.07
C GLU A 120 3.63 28.69 10.60
N PRO A 121 2.71 29.56 10.04
CA PRO A 121 2.24 30.81 10.61
C PRO A 121 1.04 30.69 11.57
N SER A 122 0.25 29.62 11.50
CA SER A 122 -0.89 29.44 12.38
C SER A 122 -1.41 27.99 12.37
N PHE A 123 -2.28 27.66 13.31
CA PHE A 123 -2.88 26.34 13.41
C PHE A 123 -3.53 25.90 12.09
N GLY A 124 -3.15 24.73 11.61
CA GLY A 124 -3.64 24.13 10.36
C GLY A 124 -3.01 24.68 9.08
N LEU A 125 -2.24 25.76 9.17
CA LEU A 125 -1.52 26.39 8.06
C LEU A 125 0.01 26.35 8.24
N GLY A 126 0.51 25.66 9.26
CA GLY A 126 1.91 25.54 9.56
C GLY A 126 2.74 24.96 8.42
N HIS A 127 3.97 25.40 8.31
CA HIS A 127 4.89 24.93 7.32
C HIS A 127 5.65 23.70 7.79
N VAL A 128 5.79 22.73 6.90
CA VAL A 128 6.59 21.52 7.17
C VAL A 128 8.07 21.86 7.16
N VAL A 129 8.84 21.33 8.10
CA VAL A 129 10.29 21.46 8.13
C VAL A 129 10.91 20.41 7.23
N ASP A 130 11.49 20.85 6.11
CA ASP A 130 12.27 20.03 5.19
C ASP A 130 13.75 20.37 5.33
N PHE A 131 14.64 19.38 5.18
CA PHE A 131 16.06 19.62 5.43
C PHE A 131 17.02 18.65 4.73
N ILE A 132 16.55 17.60 4.10
CA ILE A 132 17.39 16.66 3.35
C ILE A 132 17.41 17.09 1.89
N SER A 133 18.59 17.47 1.40
CA SER A 133 18.80 17.86 0.00
C SER A 133 19.73 16.85 -0.67
N THR A 134 19.25 16.24 -1.75
CA THR A 134 20.01 15.34 -2.64
C THR A 134 19.83 15.80 -4.09
N PRO A 135 20.48 16.90 -4.50
CA PRO A 135 20.19 17.58 -5.77
C PRO A 135 20.35 16.73 -7.02
N TRP A 136 21.21 15.70 -6.95
CA TRP A 136 21.45 14.76 -8.05
C TRP A 136 20.34 13.73 -8.22
N LEU A 137 19.56 13.46 -7.16
CA LEU A 137 18.51 12.44 -7.15
C LEU A 137 17.12 13.07 -7.27
N ILE A 138 16.84 14.08 -6.45
CA ILE A 138 15.54 14.77 -6.39
C ILE A 138 15.80 16.27 -6.21
N PRO A 139 15.21 17.14 -7.04
CA PRO A 139 15.39 18.59 -6.90
C PRO A 139 14.66 19.19 -5.69
N ALA A 140 13.77 18.42 -5.04
CA ALA A 140 13.06 18.85 -3.85
C ALA A 140 13.86 18.56 -2.58
N ILE A 141 13.69 19.42 -1.56
CA ILE A 141 14.17 19.18 -0.20
C ILE A 141 13.06 18.44 0.53
N TYR A 142 13.39 17.45 1.32
CA TYR A 142 12.45 16.56 2.00
C TYR A 142 12.89 16.25 3.44
N ASN A 143 12.12 15.41 4.14
CA ASN A 143 12.35 15.05 5.54
C ASN A 143 12.16 13.54 5.79
N PHE A 144 12.32 13.07 7.02
CA PHE A 144 12.15 11.66 7.36
C PHE A 144 10.69 11.18 7.27
N ALA A 145 9.70 12.07 7.46
CA ALA A 145 8.30 11.71 7.23
C ALA A 145 8.05 11.35 5.76
N ASP A 146 8.64 12.10 4.82
CA ASP A 146 8.52 11.84 3.39
C ASP A 146 9.20 10.52 3.01
N ILE A 147 10.37 10.22 3.60
CA ILE A 147 11.04 8.93 3.42
C ILE A 147 10.14 7.80 3.91
N ALA A 148 9.51 7.94 5.07
CA ALA A 148 8.61 6.93 5.61
C ALA A 148 7.38 6.72 4.72
N ILE A 149 6.77 7.81 4.22
CA ILE A 149 5.63 7.76 3.29
C ILE A 149 6.02 7.06 1.99
N VAL A 150 7.12 7.49 1.35
CA VAL A 150 7.59 6.89 0.09
C VAL A 150 7.96 5.42 0.27
N SER A 151 8.68 5.09 1.35
CA SER A 151 9.03 3.70 1.68
C SER A 151 7.78 2.85 1.89
N SER A 152 6.75 3.38 2.55
CA SER A 152 5.47 2.69 2.72
C SER A 152 4.79 2.42 1.38
N MET A 153 4.80 3.37 0.44
CA MET A 153 4.22 3.21 -0.90
C MET A 153 4.98 2.16 -1.73
N VAL A 154 6.30 2.15 -1.65
CA VAL A 154 7.14 1.14 -2.32
C VAL A 154 6.84 -0.26 -1.76
N LEU A 155 6.79 -0.40 -0.43
CA LEU A 155 6.43 -1.67 0.22
C LEU A 155 5.01 -2.10 -0.14
N PHE A 156 4.05 -1.18 -0.12
CA PHE A 156 2.67 -1.42 -0.56
C PHE A 156 2.64 -2.01 -1.97
N MET A 157 3.36 -1.39 -2.89
CA MET A 157 3.43 -1.84 -4.28
C MET A 157 4.06 -3.23 -4.41
N ILE A 158 5.16 -3.49 -3.68
CA ILE A 158 5.84 -4.79 -3.65
C ILE A 158 4.88 -5.87 -3.14
N LEU A 159 4.17 -5.65 -2.03
CA LEU A 159 3.23 -6.62 -1.46
C LEU A 159 2.07 -6.89 -2.41
N THR A 160 1.54 -5.86 -3.05
CA THR A 160 0.46 -5.98 -4.04
C THR A 160 0.90 -6.78 -5.26
N ILE A 161 2.06 -6.49 -5.83
CA ILE A 161 2.62 -7.22 -6.99
C ILE A 161 2.88 -8.69 -6.62
N ARG A 162 3.31 -8.96 -5.40
CA ARG A 162 3.52 -10.33 -4.89
C ARG A 162 2.23 -11.07 -4.54
N GLY A 163 1.06 -10.41 -4.64
CA GLY A 163 -0.23 -10.99 -4.30
C GLY A 163 -0.36 -11.35 -2.81
N ILE A 164 0.29 -10.58 -1.92
CA ILE A 164 0.21 -10.79 -0.48
C ILE A 164 -0.99 -10.04 0.05
N GLY A 165 -2.00 -10.77 0.53
CA GLY A 165 -3.20 -10.20 1.12
C GLY A 165 -2.97 -9.57 2.51
N LEU A 166 -3.96 -8.82 2.98
CA LEU A 166 -3.94 -8.20 4.32
C LEU A 166 -3.88 -9.23 5.47
N ASP A 167 -4.24 -10.47 5.20
CA ASP A 167 -4.14 -11.61 6.10
C ASP A 167 -2.75 -12.27 6.07
N GLY A 168 -1.85 -11.82 5.20
CA GLY A 168 -0.51 -12.36 5.01
C GLY A 168 -0.44 -13.58 4.09
N ASN A 169 -1.57 -14.05 3.59
CA ASN A 169 -1.60 -15.17 2.64
C ASN A 169 -1.31 -14.65 1.23
N ARG A 170 -0.64 -15.49 0.44
CA ARG A 170 -0.45 -15.21 -0.97
C ARG A 170 -1.69 -15.68 -1.74
N GLU A 171 -2.35 -14.80 -2.46
CA GLU A 171 -3.37 -15.19 -3.42
C GLU A 171 -2.72 -16.02 -4.53
N VAL A 172 -2.99 -17.33 -4.54
CA VAL A 172 -2.66 -18.18 -5.68
C VAL A 172 -3.61 -17.74 -6.79
N ARG A 173 -3.08 -17.00 -7.76
CA ARG A 173 -3.83 -16.67 -8.97
C ARG A 173 -4.30 -17.99 -9.55
N ALA A 174 -5.58 -18.30 -9.41
CA ALA A 174 -6.19 -19.44 -10.07
C ALA A 174 -5.92 -19.25 -11.56
N THR A 175 -5.01 -20.07 -12.09
CA THR A 175 -4.78 -20.15 -13.53
C THR A 175 -6.16 -20.46 -14.10
N ALA A 176 -6.69 -19.56 -14.92
CA ALA A 176 -7.96 -19.75 -15.59
C ALA A 176 -7.95 -21.15 -16.20
N ALA A 177 -8.71 -22.05 -15.60
CA ALA A 177 -8.92 -23.37 -16.16
C ALA A 177 -9.51 -23.12 -17.56
N THR A 178 -8.73 -23.46 -18.57
CA THR A 178 -9.12 -23.41 -19.97
C THR A 178 -10.40 -24.23 -20.09
N PRO A 179 -11.52 -23.67 -20.64
CA PRO A 179 -12.78 -24.39 -20.76
C PRO A 179 -12.76 -25.55 -21.77
N ALA A 180 -11.59 -26.05 -22.14
CA ALA A 180 -11.43 -27.08 -23.16
C ALA A 180 -11.68 -28.53 -22.67
N ALA A 181 -11.76 -28.73 -21.35
CA ALA A 181 -11.98 -30.12 -20.83
C ALA A 181 -13.46 -30.50 -20.67
N ALA A 182 -14.39 -29.53 -20.73
CA ALA A 182 -15.83 -29.82 -20.61
C ALA A 182 -16.51 -30.18 -21.93
N ALA A 183 -15.82 -30.01 -23.06
CA ALA A 183 -16.40 -30.33 -24.38
C ALA A 183 -16.12 -31.78 -24.84
N SER A 184 -15.21 -32.52 -24.21
CA SER A 184 -14.92 -33.89 -24.62
C SER A 184 -15.80 -34.96 -23.95
N ASP A 185 -16.43 -34.66 -22.83
CA ASP A 185 -17.34 -35.60 -22.15
C ASP A 185 -18.79 -35.55 -22.66
N ALA A 186 -19.18 -34.45 -23.33
CA ALA A 186 -20.52 -34.34 -23.91
C ALA A 186 -20.65 -35.10 -25.25
N THR A 187 -19.56 -35.34 -25.97
CA THR A 187 -19.61 -36.10 -27.24
C THR A 187 -19.50 -37.63 -27.06
N ALA A 188 -19.01 -38.07 -25.93
CA ALA A 188 -18.95 -39.54 -25.62
C ALA A 188 -20.29 -40.12 -25.13
N SER A 189 -21.16 -39.29 -24.55
CA SER A 189 -22.48 -39.71 -24.05
C SER A 189 -23.52 -39.83 -25.19
N ASP A 190 -23.38 -39.05 -26.26
CA ASP A 190 -24.35 -39.04 -27.37
C ASP A 190 -24.08 -40.18 -28.38
N ALA A 191 -22.84 -40.69 -28.47
CA ALA A 191 -22.51 -41.84 -29.31
C ALA A 191 -22.96 -43.18 -28.75
N ALA A 192 -23.19 -43.27 -27.44
CA ALA A 192 -23.70 -44.51 -26.77
C ALA A 192 -25.24 -44.65 -26.81
N ALA A 193 -25.97 -43.57 -27.09
CA ALA A 193 -27.43 -43.57 -27.12
C ALA A 193 -28.05 -43.84 -28.53
N SER A 194 -27.24 -43.77 -29.61
CA SER A 194 -27.75 -43.98 -30.99
C SER A 194 -27.51 -45.40 -31.55
N GLY A 195 -26.87 -46.31 -30.79
CA GLY A 195 -26.49 -47.68 -31.24
C GLY A 195 -27.50 -48.78 -30.93
N GLY A 196 -28.67 -48.51 -30.37
CA GLY A 196 -29.58 -49.51 -29.81
C GLY A 196 -30.96 -49.63 -30.42
N ARG A 197 -31.15 -49.36 -31.72
CA ARG A 197 -32.44 -49.65 -32.37
C ARG A 197 -32.24 -50.03 -33.84
N ALA A 198 -31.95 -51.31 -34.05
CA ALA A 198 -32.23 -52.01 -35.33
C ALA A 198 -32.23 -53.48 -35.04
N PHE A 199 -33.30 -54.10 -35.34
CA PHE A 199 -33.59 -55.52 -35.62
C PHE A 199 -34.65 -56.13 -34.71
N SER A 200 -35.91 -56.08 -35.18
CA SER A 200 -36.86 -57.19 -35.09
C SER A 200 -37.96 -56.89 -36.11
N ALA A 201 -37.82 -57.45 -37.31
CA ALA A 201 -38.92 -57.67 -38.22
C ALA A 201 -38.95 -59.16 -38.45
N GLY A 202 -39.91 -59.81 -37.89
CA GLY A 202 -40.31 -61.17 -38.19
C GLY A 202 -41.70 -61.14 -38.91
N PRO A 203 -41.92 -62.04 -39.86
CA PRO A 203 -43.12 -62.03 -40.71
C PRO A 203 -44.19 -62.94 -40.18
N GLU A 204 -45.45 -62.58 -40.35
CA GLU A 204 -46.59 -63.53 -40.32
C GLU A 204 -47.69 -63.03 -41.26
N LEU A 205 -47.87 -63.74 -42.19
CA LEU A 205 -48.81 -64.54 -42.98
C LEU A 205 -50.31 -64.30 -42.65
N ALA A 206 -50.99 -63.88 -43.75
CA ALA A 206 -52.24 -64.39 -44.31
C ALA A 206 -53.41 -64.82 -43.43
N ARG A 207 -54.59 -64.31 -43.69
CA ARG A 207 -55.83 -64.94 -44.16
C ARG A 207 -57.02 -63.97 -43.97
N GLU A 208 -57.67 -63.74 -45.10
CA GLU A 208 -59.04 -64.12 -45.48
C GLU A 208 -60.14 -63.60 -44.51
N SER A 209 -60.92 -62.77 -44.96
CA SER A 209 -62.25 -62.84 -45.66
C SER A 209 -62.80 -61.42 -45.76
#